data_f4b8f480c132fe5db3f7d3ce4a85f88a
#
_entry.id   f4b8f480c132fe5db3f7d3ce4a85f88a
#
_cell.length_a   1.000
_cell.length_b   1.000
_cell.length_c   1.000
_cell.angle_alpha   90.00
_cell.angle_beta   90.00
_cell.angle_gamma   90.00
#
_symmetry.space_group_name_H-M   'P 1'
#
loop_
_entity.id
_entity.type
_entity.pdbx_description
1 polymer ?
#
loop_
_entity_poly.entity_id
_entity_poly.type
_entity_poly.pdbx_seq_one_letter_code
_entity_poly.pdbx_strand_id
1 'polypeptide(L)'
;MKKYFFLFLGLSVLFMSCSDDDGIKNGPSPDPDPTADVAAQDFMWKAMNLWYFWQADVPDLADDRFSTNAEYTAFLENNSNPENFYYSICNRHEEIYGEETAIDRFSFANEDYTELVSSLSGISQSNGLEFGLGLIGDTDNVFGFVQYIWPDSDASTKDIQRGEFFTRVDGVQLTVNNYINLLFGDNSTYTLGMATVADNTISDSDKEVSLTKIENQIENPILVAKTLDVNGTKVAYLMYNRFLSSFNEDLNDAFAKFKADGATELVLDMRYNPGGSVNTSRLLASMIYGTNTSDVYIKQRWNAKIQAEFSDEFLTDYFANSTGASAINSLNLSRIFVIATGDSASASELVMNGLDPYINVIHIGETTRGKNEFSITLVDDSENNFIYNSDREGNINSQNSWGLQPLVGRNENADGFYDYTSGLSPEIELSEDLTNLGVLGDVNEPLLARALQEISGASAKIDFTVEMPAESFTSSRLHTPLKDNMFLDKPLPTNLELE
;
A
#
# COMPACT_ATOMS: atom_id res chain seq x y z
N MET A 1 -75.07 -41.61 34.18
CA MET A 1 -75.62 -40.42 34.86
C MET A 1 -74.62 -39.98 35.94
N LYS A 2 -74.41 -38.70 36.08
CA LYS A 2 -73.53 -37.91 36.93
C LYS A 2 -72.12 -37.72 36.40
N LYS A 3 -71.91 -36.55 35.84
CA LYS A 3 -70.68 -35.86 35.47
C LYS A 3 -69.96 -35.39 36.75
N TYR A 4 -68.70 -35.64 36.87
CA TYR A 4 -67.81 -34.91 37.81
C TYR A 4 -66.78 -34.16 36.99
N PHE A 5 -66.79 -32.84 37.13
CA PHE A 5 -65.87 -31.85 36.62
C PHE A 5 -64.74 -31.69 37.65
N PHE A 6 -63.52 -32.07 37.29
CA PHE A 6 -62.36 -31.80 38.11
C PHE A 6 -61.60 -30.62 37.49
N LEU A 7 -61.58 -29.51 38.26
CA LEU A 7 -60.80 -28.31 37.96
C LEU A 7 -59.38 -28.56 38.42
N PHE A 8 -58.41 -28.66 37.51
CA PHE A 8 -57.00 -28.69 37.85
C PHE A 8 -56.46 -27.27 37.81
N LEU A 9 -56.09 -26.74 38.94
CA LEU A 9 -55.38 -25.45 39.12
C LEU A 9 -53.89 -25.74 38.91
N GLY A 10 -53.37 -25.41 37.71
CA GLY A 10 -51.95 -25.53 37.38
C GLY A 10 -51.17 -24.34 37.96
N LEU A 11 -50.35 -24.61 38.96
CA LEU A 11 -49.38 -23.69 39.53
C LEU A 11 -48.19 -23.61 38.57
N SER A 12 -48.09 -22.52 37.78
CA SER A 12 -46.93 -22.22 36.92
C SER A 12 -45.80 -21.74 37.79
N VAL A 13 -44.83 -22.59 38.06
CA VAL A 13 -43.52 -22.20 38.63
C VAL A 13 -42.66 -21.63 37.48
N LEU A 14 -42.47 -20.32 37.48
CA LEU A 14 -41.48 -19.65 36.69
C LEU A 14 -40.11 -20.02 37.24
N PHE A 15 -39.37 -20.89 36.54
CA PHE A 15 -37.94 -21.02 36.72
C PHE A 15 -37.30 -19.82 36.05
N MET A 16 -36.86 -18.82 36.81
CA MET A 16 -35.81 -17.92 36.40
C MET A 16 -34.53 -18.77 36.35
N SER A 17 -34.11 -19.10 35.16
CA SER A 17 -32.76 -19.56 34.90
C SER A 17 -31.88 -18.31 34.85
N CYS A 18 -31.17 -18.02 35.92
CA CYS A 18 -29.95 -17.23 35.83
C CYS A 18 -28.91 -18.15 35.16
N SER A 19 -28.63 -17.96 33.93
CA SER A 19 -27.36 -18.38 33.38
C SER A 19 -26.36 -17.29 33.77
N ASP A 20 -25.52 -17.59 34.75
CA ASP A 20 -24.28 -16.86 34.94
C ASP A 20 -23.40 -17.18 33.72
N ASP A 21 -23.50 -16.32 32.72
CA ASP A 21 -22.57 -16.28 31.62
C ASP A 21 -21.40 -15.42 32.10
N ASP A 22 -20.42 -16.08 32.72
CA ASP A 22 -19.10 -15.50 33.00
C ASP A 22 -18.28 -15.41 31.70
N GLY A 23 -18.92 -14.91 30.64
CA GLY A 23 -18.25 -14.50 29.41
C GLY A 23 -17.47 -13.22 29.65
N ILE A 24 -16.19 -13.28 29.37
CA ILE A 24 -15.19 -12.22 29.44
C ILE A 24 -15.73 -10.96 28.77
N LYS A 25 -15.82 -9.87 29.52
CA LYS A 25 -16.26 -8.58 29.00
C LYS A 25 -15.10 -7.93 28.27
N ASN A 26 -14.98 -8.16 26.98
CA ASN A 26 -14.34 -7.20 26.09
C ASN A 26 -15.05 -5.86 26.25
N GLY A 27 -14.39 -4.78 26.61
CA GLY A 27 -14.90 -3.45 26.88
C GLY A 27 -16.40 -3.17 26.77
N PRO A 28 -16.96 -2.04 27.02
CA PRO A 28 -18.39 -1.83 26.96
C PRO A 28 -18.90 -2.08 25.53
N SER A 29 -19.34 -3.33 25.26
CA SER A 29 -20.12 -3.59 24.05
C SER A 29 -21.49 -2.98 24.30
N PRO A 30 -21.92 -1.97 23.53
CA PRO A 30 -23.23 -1.41 23.66
C PRO A 30 -24.28 -2.48 23.32
N ASP A 31 -25.24 -2.70 24.22
CA ASP A 31 -26.43 -3.48 23.96
C ASP A 31 -27.64 -2.60 24.32
N PRO A 32 -28.50 -2.21 23.40
CA PRO A 32 -28.66 -2.70 22.02
C PRO A 32 -27.61 -2.11 21.04
N ASP A 33 -27.49 -2.76 19.87
CA ASP A 33 -26.69 -2.25 18.76
C ASP A 33 -27.05 -0.79 18.47
N PRO A 34 -26.06 0.03 18.08
CA PRO A 34 -26.30 1.43 17.76
C PRO A 34 -27.34 1.58 16.67
N THR A 35 -28.00 2.72 16.62
CA THR A 35 -28.94 3.02 15.53
C THR A 35 -28.22 2.99 14.19
N ALA A 36 -28.94 2.72 13.08
CA ALA A 36 -28.35 2.70 11.74
C ALA A 36 -27.55 3.98 11.40
N ASP A 37 -27.92 5.10 12.01
CA ASP A 37 -27.27 6.39 11.77
C ASP A 37 -25.82 6.48 12.30
N VAL A 38 -25.39 5.58 13.19
CA VAL A 38 -24.02 5.53 13.75
C VAL A 38 -23.36 4.16 13.58
N ALA A 39 -23.90 3.30 12.74
CA ALA A 39 -23.38 1.95 12.53
C ALA A 39 -21.92 1.97 11.99
N ALA A 40 -21.61 2.90 11.11
CA ALA A 40 -20.25 3.06 10.58
C ALA A 40 -19.26 3.45 11.69
N GLN A 41 -19.60 4.43 12.53
CA GLN A 41 -18.76 4.87 13.64
C GLN A 41 -18.60 3.76 14.71
N ASP A 42 -19.65 3.00 14.99
CA ASP A 42 -19.59 1.85 15.90
C ASP A 42 -18.61 0.79 15.41
N PHE A 43 -18.75 0.41 14.15
CA PHE A 43 -17.81 -0.49 13.49
C PHE A 43 -16.36 0.05 13.56
N MET A 44 -16.15 1.30 13.15
CA MET A 44 -14.83 1.94 13.14
C MET A 44 -14.20 1.92 14.54
N TRP A 45 -14.96 2.30 15.57
CA TRP A 45 -14.45 2.32 16.93
C TRP A 45 -14.05 0.92 17.41
N LYS A 46 -14.92 -0.07 17.24
CA LYS A 46 -14.69 -1.46 17.68
C LYS A 46 -13.50 -2.08 16.94
N ALA A 47 -13.43 -1.90 15.63
CA ALA A 47 -12.34 -2.40 14.80
C ALA A 47 -11.00 -1.76 15.17
N MET A 48 -10.97 -0.44 15.38
CA MET A 48 -9.76 0.29 15.76
C MET A 48 -9.32 -0.02 17.19
N ASN A 49 -10.25 -0.14 18.14
CA ASN A 49 -9.93 -0.56 19.51
C ASN A 49 -9.26 -1.93 19.55
N LEU A 50 -9.62 -2.83 18.63
CA LEU A 50 -9.04 -4.17 18.55
C LEU A 50 -7.72 -4.21 17.81
N TRP A 51 -7.66 -3.65 16.60
CA TRP A 51 -6.57 -3.91 15.65
C TRP A 51 -5.53 -2.80 15.55
N TYR A 52 -5.89 -1.55 15.88
CA TYR A 52 -5.04 -0.39 15.60
C TYR A 52 -3.70 -0.46 16.35
N PHE A 53 -2.59 -0.23 15.64
CA PHE A 53 -1.25 -0.37 16.20
C PHE A 53 -1.00 0.52 17.42
N TRP A 54 -1.46 1.76 17.38
CA TRP A 54 -1.33 2.73 18.46
C TRP A 54 -2.60 2.83 19.33
N GLN A 55 -3.39 1.77 19.45
CA GLN A 55 -4.64 1.77 20.23
C GLN A 55 -4.43 2.29 21.66
N ALA A 56 -3.33 1.88 22.32
CA ALA A 56 -3.03 2.30 23.70
C ALA A 56 -2.60 3.78 23.81
N ASP A 57 -2.20 4.41 22.72
CA ASP A 57 -1.77 5.81 22.68
C ASP A 57 -2.92 6.78 22.37
N VAL A 58 -4.10 6.26 22.03
CA VAL A 58 -5.30 7.04 21.70
C VAL A 58 -6.30 6.95 22.86
N PRO A 59 -6.48 8.02 23.65
CA PRO A 59 -7.39 7.97 24.83
C PRO A 59 -8.83 7.59 24.49
N ASP A 60 -9.34 7.95 23.30
CA ASP A 60 -10.69 7.64 22.88
C ASP A 60 -10.87 6.17 22.45
N LEU A 61 -9.76 5.41 22.28
CA LEU A 61 -9.76 3.97 22.03
C LEU A 61 -9.46 3.13 23.28
N ALA A 62 -9.36 3.73 24.47
CA ALA A 62 -9.14 2.98 25.72
C ALA A 62 -10.33 2.07 26.05
N ASP A 63 -10.07 0.86 26.56
CA ASP A 63 -11.11 -0.13 26.88
C ASP A 63 -12.09 0.36 27.95
N ASP A 64 -11.63 1.19 28.87
CA ASP A 64 -12.41 1.80 29.95
C ASP A 64 -12.89 3.23 29.66
N ARG A 65 -12.84 3.66 28.38
CA ARG A 65 -13.20 5.02 27.95
C ARG A 65 -14.62 5.40 28.28
N PHE A 66 -15.55 4.46 28.18
CA PHE A 66 -16.98 4.69 28.42
C PHE A 66 -17.48 3.89 29.61
N SER A 67 -18.12 4.59 30.56
CA SER A 67 -18.68 3.95 31.73
C SER A 67 -20.11 3.41 31.50
N THR A 68 -20.79 3.89 30.44
CA THR A 68 -22.16 3.51 30.09
C THR A 68 -22.36 3.50 28.57
N ASN A 69 -23.31 2.68 28.09
CA ASN A 69 -23.72 2.67 26.69
C ASN A 69 -24.24 4.06 26.23
N ALA A 70 -24.87 4.84 27.13
CA ALA A 70 -25.33 6.18 26.79
C ALA A 70 -24.18 7.16 26.48
N GLU A 71 -23.05 7.08 27.21
CA GLU A 71 -21.85 7.86 26.93
C GLU A 71 -21.23 7.45 25.61
N TYR A 72 -21.16 6.14 25.33
CA TYR A 72 -20.66 5.62 24.06
C TYR A 72 -21.52 6.08 22.88
N THR A 73 -22.84 5.88 22.94
CA THR A 73 -23.76 6.33 21.88
C THR A 73 -23.65 7.83 21.64
N ALA A 74 -23.60 8.65 22.70
CA ALA A 74 -23.43 10.10 22.56
C ALA A 74 -22.08 10.47 21.92
N PHE A 75 -21.02 9.74 22.18
CA PHE A 75 -19.72 9.94 21.53
C PHE A 75 -19.81 9.67 20.02
N LEU A 76 -20.45 8.59 19.59
CA LEU A 76 -20.65 8.28 18.18
C LEU A 76 -21.53 9.32 17.48
N GLU A 77 -22.66 9.71 18.08
CA GLU A 77 -23.62 10.67 17.52
C GLU A 77 -23.03 12.08 17.39
N ASN A 78 -22.11 12.48 18.27
CA ASN A 78 -21.41 13.76 18.17
C ASN A 78 -20.43 13.85 16.99
N ASN A 79 -20.14 12.72 16.35
CA ASN A 79 -19.21 12.58 15.22
C ASN A 79 -19.94 12.04 13.99
N SER A 80 -20.83 12.85 13.41
CA SER A 80 -21.80 12.42 12.39
C SER A 80 -21.16 12.10 11.01
N ASN A 81 -19.94 12.55 10.71
CA ASN A 81 -19.23 12.20 9.49
C ASN A 81 -18.29 11.01 9.76
N PRO A 82 -18.52 9.83 9.16
CA PRO A 82 -17.71 8.63 9.43
C PRO A 82 -16.23 8.78 9.09
N GLU A 83 -15.89 9.42 7.98
CA GLU A 83 -14.51 9.63 7.57
C GLU A 83 -13.73 10.50 8.57
N ASN A 84 -14.31 11.65 8.95
CA ASN A 84 -13.73 12.53 9.95
C ASN A 84 -13.62 11.83 11.31
N PHE A 85 -14.61 11.00 11.67
CA PHE A 85 -14.57 10.20 12.88
C PHE A 85 -13.40 9.22 12.86
N TYR A 86 -13.23 8.47 11.76
CA TYR A 86 -12.12 7.52 11.61
C TYR A 86 -10.76 8.19 11.84
N TYR A 87 -10.48 9.31 11.16
CA TYR A 87 -9.22 10.02 11.34
C TYR A 87 -9.06 10.63 12.73
N SER A 88 -10.15 11.01 13.40
CA SER A 88 -10.11 11.55 14.76
C SER A 88 -9.71 10.54 15.84
N ILE A 89 -9.95 9.24 15.60
CA ILE A 89 -9.55 8.14 16.47
C ILE A 89 -8.23 7.49 16.06
N CYS A 90 -7.52 8.03 15.06
CA CYS A 90 -6.15 7.69 14.75
C CYS A 90 -5.17 8.51 15.60
N ASN A 91 -3.95 8.02 15.78
CA ASN A 91 -2.92 8.69 16.56
C ASN A 91 -2.28 9.84 15.77
N ARG A 92 -2.80 11.07 15.95
CA ARG A 92 -2.32 12.28 15.24
C ARG A 92 -2.23 12.04 13.73
N HIS A 93 -3.37 11.72 13.13
CA HIS A 93 -3.43 11.40 11.71
C HIS A 93 -3.07 12.59 10.81
N GLU A 94 -2.42 12.31 9.68
CA GLU A 94 -1.94 13.31 8.73
C GLU A 94 -3.07 14.23 8.21
N GLU A 95 -4.25 13.70 7.95
CA GLU A 95 -5.42 14.48 7.50
C GLU A 95 -5.86 15.57 8.49
N ILE A 96 -5.52 15.42 9.78
CA ILE A 96 -5.87 16.39 10.83
C ILE A 96 -4.68 17.24 11.24
N TYR A 97 -3.48 16.64 11.32
CA TYR A 97 -2.29 17.27 11.89
C TYR A 97 -1.26 17.72 10.86
N GLY A 98 -1.43 17.32 9.59
CA GLY A 98 -0.46 17.55 8.52
C GLY A 98 0.79 16.67 8.63
N GLU A 99 1.46 16.46 7.50
CA GLU A 99 2.58 15.52 7.36
C GLU A 99 3.70 15.76 8.37
N GLU A 100 4.09 17.01 8.62
CA GLU A 100 5.21 17.35 9.50
C GLU A 100 5.03 16.92 10.96
N THR A 101 3.79 16.80 11.44
CA THR A 101 3.50 16.52 12.85
C THR A 101 2.70 15.25 13.07
N ALA A 102 2.34 14.56 12.01
CA ALA A 102 1.62 13.29 12.05
C ALA A 102 2.47 12.17 12.67
N ILE A 103 1.78 11.22 13.33
CA ILE A 103 2.33 9.92 13.74
C ILE A 103 1.79 8.87 12.79
N ASP A 104 0.47 8.82 12.61
CA ASP A 104 -0.18 7.99 11.61
C ASP A 104 -0.31 8.76 10.30
N ARG A 105 0.46 8.37 9.29
CA ARG A 105 0.47 8.99 7.96
C ARG A 105 -0.28 8.18 6.91
N PHE A 106 -0.69 6.94 7.24
CA PHE A 106 -1.04 5.98 6.20
C PHE A 106 -2.31 5.17 6.47
N SER A 107 -2.92 5.25 7.65
CA SER A 107 -4.23 4.64 7.87
C SER A 107 -5.29 5.35 7.02
N PHE A 108 -6.19 4.61 6.40
CA PHE A 108 -7.28 5.24 5.64
C PHE A 108 -8.56 4.41 5.68
N ALA A 109 -9.67 5.04 5.36
CA ALA A 109 -10.98 4.41 5.20
C ALA A 109 -11.52 4.69 3.79
N ASN A 110 -12.31 3.77 3.27
CA ASN A 110 -13.04 3.93 2.02
C ASN A 110 -14.51 3.64 2.29
N GLU A 111 -15.41 4.47 1.75
CA GLU A 111 -16.86 4.32 1.96
C GLU A 111 -17.45 3.12 1.21
N ASP A 112 -16.68 2.51 0.31
CA ASP A 112 -17.00 1.26 -0.39
C ASP A 112 -15.87 0.23 -0.24
N TYR A 113 -16.06 -0.75 0.65
CA TYR A 113 -15.07 -1.82 0.85
C TYR A 113 -14.83 -2.65 -0.42
N THR A 114 -15.78 -2.72 -1.35
CA THR A 114 -15.62 -3.51 -2.57
C THR A 114 -14.64 -2.86 -3.54
N GLU A 115 -14.60 -1.53 -3.58
CA GLU A 115 -13.59 -0.76 -4.30
C GLU A 115 -12.19 -0.97 -3.68
N LEU A 116 -12.12 -0.90 -2.34
CA LEU A 116 -10.88 -1.14 -1.61
C LEU A 116 -10.31 -2.53 -1.89
N VAL A 117 -11.13 -3.58 -1.77
CA VAL A 117 -10.73 -4.98 -2.03
C VAL A 117 -10.33 -5.21 -3.48
N SER A 118 -11.05 -4.61 -4.44
CA SER A 118 -10.69 -4.66 -5.85
C SER A 118 -9.32 -4.05 -6.11
N SER A 119 -9.02 -2.93 -5.46
CA SER A 119 -7.71 -2.25 -5.56
C SER A 119 -6.56 -3.09 -5.01
N LEU A 120 -6.78 -3.86 -3.92
CA LEU A 120 -5.78 -4.81 -3.39
C LEU A 120 -5.41 -5.89 -4.42
N SER A 121 -6.34 -6.23 -5.30
CA SER A 121 -6.12 -7.16 -6.43
C SER A 121 -5.51 -6.47 -7.65
N GLY A 122 -5.22 -5.16 -7.58
CA GLY A 122 -4.68 -4.36 -8.68
C GLY A 122 -5.73 -3.90 -9.71
N ILE A 123 -7.02 -4.10 -9.42
CA ILE A 123 -8.11 -3.71 -10.30
C ILE A 123 -8.47 -2.25 -10.05
N SER A 124 -8.48 -1.43 -11.09
CA SER A 124 -8.85 -0.02 -10.99
C SER A 124 -9.50 0.49 -12.27
N GLN A 125 -10.12 1.67 -12.19
CA GLN A 125 -10.50 2.44 -13.37
C GLN A 125 -9.29 3.31 -13.78
N SER A 126 -8.67 3.04 -14.94
CA SER A 126 -7.46 3.73 -15.37
C SER A 126 -7.40 3.90 -16.88
N ASN A 127 -6.72 4.95 -17.35
CA ASN A 127 -6.29 5.08 -18.75
C ASN A 127 -4.86 4.56 -18.98
N GLY A 128 -4.15 4.17 -17.92
CA GLY A 128 -2.80 3.62 -17.97
C GLY A 128 -1.68 4.65 -18.10
N LEU A 129 -1.96 5.95 -17.92
CA LEU A 129 -0.95 6.99 -17.83
C LEU A 129 -0.52 7.18 -16.38
N GLU A 130 0.76 6.99 -16.10
CA GLU A 130 1.34 7.29 -14.78
C GLU A 130 2.21 8.54 -14.86
N PHE A 131 2.04 9.44 -13.90
CA PHE A 131 2.67 10.75 -13.91
C PHE A 131 2.94 11.28 -12.50
N GLY A 132 3.97 12.10 -12.39
CA GLY A 132 4.21 12.95 -11.23
C GLY A 132 3.64 14.35 -11.45
N LEU A 133 3.32 15.04 -10.34
CA LEU A 133 2.85 16.43 -10.34
C LEU A 133 3.81 17.32 -9.57
N GLY A 134 4.28 18.38 -10.22
CA GLY A 134 5.17 19.39 -9.63
C GLY A 134 4.56 20.80 -9.69
N LEU A 135 5.14 21.71 -8.90
CA LEU A 135 4.75 23.11 -8.87
C LEU A 135 5.55 23.93 -9.87
N ILE A 136 4.92 24.91 -10.50
CA ILE A 136 5.59 25.87 -11.40
C ILE A 136 6.14 27.03 -10.56
N GLY A 137 7.41 26.93 -10.18
CA GLY A 137 8.06 27.95 -9.33
C GLY A 137 7.31 28.14 -8.00
N ASP A 138 7.27 29.37 -7.49
CA ASP A 138 6.59 29.73 -6.25
C ASP A 138 5.10 30.08 -6.49
N THR A 139 4.41 29.36 -7.37
CA THR A 139 3.01 29.60 -7.72
C THR A 139 2.13 28.42 -7.33
N ASP A 140 0.79 28.63 -7.32
CA ASP A 140 -0.19 27.55 -7.15
C ASP A 140 -0.39 26.71 -8.43
N ASN A 141 0.29 27.04 -9.53
CA ASN A 141 0.15 26.33 -10.80
C ASN A 141 0.90 25.00 -10.75
N VAL A 142 0.25 23.97 -11.27
CA VAL A 142 0.74 22.59 -11.31
C VAL A 142 1.07 22.23 -12.74
N PHE A 143 2.15 21.47 -12.92
CA PHE A 143 2.43 20.71 -14.13
C PHE A 143 2.49 19.21 -13.83
N GLY A 144 2.19 18.40 -14.83
CA GLY A 144 2.43 16.97 -14.79
C GLY A 144 3.55 16.58 -15.73
N PHE A 145 4.25 15.52 -15.38
CA PHE A 145 5.25 14.89 -16.24
C PHE A 145 5.02 13.39 -16.29
N VAL A 146 5.08 12.82 -17.52
CA VAL A 146 4.80 11.41 -17.75
C VAL A 146 5.96 10.55 -17.22
N GLN A 147 5.68 9.73 -16.22
CA GLN A 147 6.63 8.76 -15.64
C GLN A 147 6.71 7.50 -16.50
N TYR A 148 5.55 6.86 -16.77
CA TYR A 148 5.47 5.71 -17.69
C TYR A 148 4.03 5.48 -18.14
N ILE A 149 3.86 4.53 -19.06
CA ILE A 149 2.56 4.17 -19.66
C ILE A 149 2.40 2.66 -19.56
N TRP A 150 1.25 2.19 -19.09
CA TRP A 150 0.93 0.77 -19.06
C TRP A 150 0.83 0.23 -20.49
N PRO A 151 1.49 -0.89 -20.82
CA PRO A 151 1.23 -1.59 -22.06
C PRO A 151 -0.25 -1.93 -22.24
N ASP A 152 -0.72 -1.89 -23.47
CA ASP A 152 -2.09 -2.25 -23.86
C ASP A 152 -3.23 -1.40 -23.23
N SER A 153 -2.89 -0.24 -22.64
CA SER A 153 -3.82 0.73 -22.08
C SER A 153 -4.34 1.74 -23.13
N ASP A 154 -5.33 2.57 -22.75
CA ASP A 154 -5.78 3.68 -23.62
C ASP A 154 -4.63 4.63 -23.94
N ALA A 155 -3.85 5.03 -22.92
CA ALA A 155 -2.70 5.91 -23.10
C ALA A 155 -1.65 5.34 -24.06
N SER A 156 -1.43 4.01 -24.08
CA SER A 156 -0.48 3.36 -24.98
C SER A 156 -0.84 3.50 -26.46
N THR A 157 -2.08 3.84 -26.78
CA THR A 157 -2.57 4.07 -28.14
C THR A 157 -2.48 5.53 -28.59
N LYS A 158 -2.07 6.43 -27.69
CA LYS A 158 -2.04 7.88 -27.93
C LYS A 158 -0.63 8.38 -28.26
N ASP A 159 -0.57 9.55 -28.84
CA ASP A 159 0.71 10.27 -29.06
C ASP A 159 1.15 10.94 -27.75
N ILE A 160 1.57 10.13 -26.78
CA ILE A 160 2.12 10.56 -25.51
C ILE A 160 3.21 9.59 -25.08
N GLN A 161 4.27 10.09 -24.44
CA GLN A 161 5.42 9.26 -24.03
C GLN A 161 6.05 9.78 -22.75
N ARG A 162 6.84 8.91 -22.10
CA ARG A 162 7.67 9.26 -20.94
C ARG A 162 8.47 10.54 -21.20
N GLY A 163 8.48 11.44 -20.21
CA GLY A 163 9.19 12.71 -20.23
C GLY A 163 8.43 13.85 -20.89
N GLU A 164 7.21 13.63 -21.40
CA GLU A 164 6.35 14.74 -21.85
C GLU A 164 5.63 15.41 -20.69
N PHE A 165 5.32 16.69 -20.86
CA PHE A 165 4.72 17.54 -19.83
C PHE A 165 3.32 17.96 -20.22
N PHE A 166 2.48 18.22 -19.21
CA PHE A 166 1.15 18.84 -19.38
C PHE A 166 0.89 19.83 -18.24
N THR A 167 0.11 20.85 -18.53
CA THR A 167 -0.25 21.93 -17.58
C THR A 167 -1.73 22.12 -17.46
N ARG A 168 -2.54 21.57 -18.39
CA ARG A 168 -3.97 21.79 -18.49
C ARG A 168 -4.73 20.49 -18.62
N VAL A 169 -5.97 20.49 -18.12
CA VAL A 169 -6.98 19.45 -18.36
C VAL A 169 -8.23 20.13 -18.90
N ASP A 170 -8.76 19.67 -20.04
CA ASP A 170 -9.93 20.23 -20.73
C ASP A 170 -9.83 21.76 -20.94
N GLY A 171 -8.61 22.22 -21.24
CA GLY A 171 -8.28 23.63 -21.44
C GLY A 171 -8.11 24.45 -20.15
N VAL A 172 -8.31 23.86 -18.97
CA VAL A 172 -8.18 24.52 -17.67
C VAL A 172 -6.77 24.29 -17.10
N GLN A 173 -6.09 25.37 -16.69
CA GLN A 173 -4.79 25.30 -16.00
C GLN A 173 -4.90 24.49 -14.71
N LEU A 174 -4.01 23.52 -14.54
CA LEU A 174 -3.88 22.77 -13.30
C LEU A 174 -3.32 23.65 -12.18
N THR A 175 -3.91 23.54 -11.00
CA THR A 175 -3.49 24.21 -9.77
C THR A 175 -3.62 23.28 -8.57
N VAL A 176 -2.99 23.61 -7.44
CA VAL A 176 -3.12 22.86 -6.17
C VAL A 176 -4.57 22.74 -5.69
N ASN A 177 -5.48 23.60 -6.15
CA ASN A 177 -6.89 23.61 -5.75
C ASN A 177 -7.81 22.79 -6.67
N ASN A 178 -7.38 22.42 -7.90
CA ASN A 178 -8.26 21.78 -8.87
C ASN A 178 -7.74 20.46 -9.47
N TYR A 179 -6.47 20.12 -9.27
CA TYR A 179 -5.86 18.94 -9.91
C TYR A 179 -6.56 17.64 -9.55
N ILE A 180 -7.03 17.48 -8.29
CA ILE A 180 -7.75 16.28 -7.84
C ILE A 180 -9.02 16.10 -8.68
N ASN A 181 -9.87 17.11 -8.75
CA ASN A 181 -11.13 17.02 -9.48
C ASN A 181 -10.95 16.84 -10.99
N LEU A 182 -9.90 17.44 -11.57
CA LEU A 182 -9.66 17.41 -13.02
C LEU A 182 -9.03 16.08 -13.48
N LEU A 183 -8.09 15.51 -12.71
CA LEU A 183 -7.35 14.31 -13.08
C LEU A 183 -7.97 13.03 -12.49
N PHE A 184 -8.43 13.11 -11.24
CA PHE A 184 -8.86 11.94 -10.44
C PHE A 184 -10.37 11.90 -10.14
N GLY A 185 -11.13 12.92 -10.57
CA GLY A 185 -12.59 12.95 -10.44
C GLY A 185 -13.31 11.91 -11.32
N ASP A 186 -14.64 11.89 -11.25
CA ASP A 186 -15.51 10.87 -11.88
C ASP A 186 -15.57 10.92 -13.41
N ASN A 187 -14.95 11.91 -14.05
CA ASN A 187 -14.91 12.01 -15.50
C ASN A 187 -14.20 10.81 -16.13
N SER A 188 -14.89 10.06 -16.95
CA SER A 188 -14.32 8.91 -17.67
C SER A 188 -13.38 9.30 -18.82
N THR A 189 -13.46 10.54 -19.31
CA THR A 189 -12.61 11.06 -20.41
C THR A 189 -12.21 12.49 -20.10
N TYR A 190 -10.95 12.82 -20.36
CA TYR A 190 -10.42 14.19 -20.26
C TYR A 190 -9.30 14.41 -21.29
N THR A 191 -8.99 15.66 -21.58
CA THR A 191 -7.96 16.04 -22.55
C THR A 191 -6.83 16.80 -21.86
N LEU A 192 -5.60 16.23 -21.92
CA LEU A 192 -4.39 16.92 -21.47
C LEU A 192 -3.97 17.97 -22.47
N GLY A 193 -3.79 19.21 -22.02
CA GLY A 193 -3.08 20.24 -22.75
C GLY A 193 -1.58 20.12 -22.48
N MET A 194 -0.82 19.71 -23.49
CA MET A 194 0.59 19.41 -23.35
C MET A 194 1.44 20.68 -23.22
N ALA A 195 2.65 20.51 -22.68
CA ALA A 195 3.62 21.58 -22.49
C ALA A 195 5.02 21.15 -22.93
N THR A 196 5.90 22.12 -23.10
CA THR A 196 7.31 21.94 -23.42
C THR A 196 8.18 22.60 -22.37
N VAL A 197 9.38 22.03 -22.17
CA VAL A 197 10.40 22.61 -21.30
C VAL A 197 11.54 23.14 -22.14
N ALA A 198 11.94 24.38 -21.93
CA ALA A 198 13.11 25.00 -22.53
C ALA A 198 13.74 25.97 -21.52
N ASP A 199 15.05 25.89 -21.34
CA ASP A 199 15.79 26.73 -20.39
C ASP A 199 15.14 26.73 -18.98
N ASN A 200 14.78 25.53 -18.47
CA ASN A 200 14.08 25.29 -17.19
C ASN A 200 12.73 26.05 -17.07
N THR A 201 12.12 26.39 -18.21
CA THR A 201 10.82 27.06 -18.25
C THR A 201 9.79 26.16 -18.91
N ILE A 202 8.67 25.90 -18.21
CA ILE A 202 7.54 25.14 -18.73
C ILE A 202 6.60 26.11 -19.46
N SER A 203 6.26 25.76 -20.69
CA SER A 203 5.40 26.57 -21.57
C SER A 203 4.35 25.71 -22.27
N ASP A 204 3.13 26.18 -22.36
CA ASP A 204 2.06 25.51 -23.08
C ASP A 204 2.40 25.26 -24.54
N SER A 205 1.93 24.14 -25.07
CA SER A 205 1.98 23.82 -26.49
C SER A 205 0.59 23.66 -27.10
N ASP A 206 0.52 23.56 -28.43
CA ASP A 206 -0.74 23.30 -29.15
C ASP A 206 -1.11 21.81 -29.16
N LYS A 207 -0.24 20.92 -28.64
CA LYS A 207 -0.51 19.49 -28.57
C LYS A 207 -1.54 19.19 -27.50
N GLU A 208 -2.55 18.40 -27.86
CA GLU A 208 -3.57 17.90 -26.95
C GLU A 208 -3.65 16.37 -27.03
N VAL A 209 -3.88 15.70 -25.90
CA VAL A 209 -4.03 14.25 -25.82
C VAL A 209 -5.27 13.90 -25.02
N SER A 210 -6.27 13.29 -25.69
CA SER A 210 -7.47 12.81 -25.03
C SER A 210 -7.30 11.39 -24.53
N LEU A 211 -7.62 11.18 -23.25
CA LEU A 211 -7.47 9.93 -22.52
C LEU A 211 -8.83 9.46 -22.01
N THR A 212 -9.05 8.15 -22.01
CA THR A 212 -10.27 7.51 -21.50
C THR A 212 -9.92 6.52 -20.41
N LYS A 213 -10.49 6.71 -19.22
CA LYS A 213 -10.40 5.74 -18.14
C LYS A 213 -11.28 4.53 -18.46
N ILE A 214 -10.71 3.35 -18.40
CA ILE A 214 -11.38 2.08 -18.66
C ILE A 214 -11.52 1.35 -17.33
N GLU A 215 -12.70 0.84 -17.03
CA GLU A 215 -12.94 0.07 -15.81
C GLU A 215 -12.27 -1.30 -15.84
N ASN A 216 -12.02 -1.86 -14.65
CA ASN A 216 -11.44 -3.18 -14.46
C ASN A 216 -10.08 -3.36 -15.16
N GLN A 217 -9.28 -2.30 -15.21
CA GLN A 217 -7.91 -2.39 -15.70
C GLN A 217 -7.01 -2.97 -14.61
N ILE A 218 -6.06 -3.82 -15.02
CA ILE A 218 -5.04 -4.39 -14.14
C ILE A 218 -3.68 -4.01 -14.71
N GLU A 219 -2.87 -3.32 -13.91
CA GLU A 219 -1.48 -3.07 -14.27
C GLU A 219 -0.67 -4.36 -14.16
N ASN A 220 0.09 -4.72 -15.20
CA ASN A 220 1.15 -5.69 -15.02
C ASN A 220 2.32 -5.01 -14.28
N PRO A 221 2.63 -5.41 -13.04
CA PRO A 221 3.65 -4.74 -12.24
C PRO A 221 5.07 -4.95 -12.79
N ILE A 222 5.28 -5.94 -13.65
CA ILE A 222 6.55 -6.18 -14.34
C ILE A 222 6.59 -5.34 -15.61
N LEU A 223 6.95 -4.06 -15.47
CA LEU A 223 6.99 -3.16 -16.64
C LEU A 223 8.12 -3.54 -17.61
N VAL A 224 9.30 -3.86 -17.08
CA VAL A 224 10.45 -4.30 -17.88
C VAL A 224 11.17 -5.43 -17.15
N ALA A 225 11.38 -6.57 -17.82
CA ALA A 225 12.23 -7.66 -17.34
C ALA A 225 13.15 -8.12 -18.47
N LYS A 226 14.46 -7.87 -18.36
CA LYS A 226 15.43 -8.25 -19.37
C LYS A 226 16.83 -8.48 -18.82
N THR A 227 17.65 -9.25 -19.53
CA THR A 227 19.06 -9.46 -19.23
C THR A 227 19.92 -8.59 -20.14
N LEU A 228 20.77 -7.76 -19.55
CA LEU A 228 21.73 -6.89 -20.21
C LEU A 228 23.11 -7.55 -20.24
N ASP A 229 23.93 -7.24 -21.27
CA ASP A 229 25.33 -7.62 -21.32
C ASP A 229 26.20 -6.36 -21.09
N VAL A 230 26.85 -6.33 -19.94
CA VAL A 230 27.70 -5.21 -19.55
C VAL A 230 29.14 -5.69 -19.44
N ASN A 231 29.92 -5.47 -20.50
CA ASN A 231 31.31 -5.92 -20.58
C ASN A 231 31.51 -7.42 -20.32
N GLY A 232 30.54 -8.26 -20.72
CA GLY A 232 30.54 -9.71 -20.52
C GLY A 232 29.89 -10.17 -19.22
N THR A 233 29.51 -9.25 -18.35
CA THR A 233 28.69 -9.54 -17.15
C THR A 233 27.21 -9.53 -17.52
N LYS A 234 26.49 -10.60 -17.21
CA LYS A 234 25.02 -10.66 -17.40
C LYS A 234 24.32 -10.02 -16.20
N VAL A 235 23.62 -8.92 -16.46
CA VAL A 235 22.89 -8.13 -15.48
C VAL A 235 21.41 -8.29 -15.74
N ALA A 236 20.66 -8.85 -14.78
CA ALA A 236 19.21 -8.79 -14.79
C ALA A 236 18.77 -7.35 -14.51
N TYR A 237 17.82 -6.84 -15.28
CA TYR A 237 17.12 -5.60 -14.99
C TYR A 237 15.64 -5.90 -14.86
N LEU A 238 15.09 -5.56 -13.71
CA LEU A 238 13.68 -5.71 -13.38
C LEU A 238 13.13 -4.36 -12.94
N MET A 239 12.22 -3.76 -13.72
CA MET A 239 11.40 -2.65 -13.28
C MET A 239 10.06 -3.19 -12.80
N TYR A 240 9.80 -2.98 -11.50
CA TYR A 240 8.68 -3.57 -10.76
C TYR A 240 7.89 -2.49 -10.03
N ASN A 241 6.63 -2.27 -10.43
CA ASN A 241 5.89 -1.06 -10.08
C ASN A 241 4.84 -1.25 -8.97
N ARG A 242 4.52 -2.49 -8.56
CA ARG A 242 3.60 -2.77 -7.46
C ARG A 242 3.71 -4.22 -7.00
N PHE A 243 3.52 -4.47 -5.71
CA PHE A 243 3.52 -5.83 -5.15
C PHE A 243 2.10 -6.41 -5.18
N LEU A 244 1.76 -7.08 -6.28
CA LEU A 244 0.47 -7.74 -6.50
C LEU A 244 0.65 -9.25 -6.47
N SER A 245 -0.05 -9.94 -5.55
CA SER A 245 0.06 -11.39 -5.35
C SER A 245 -0.40 -12.21 -6.56
N SER A 246 -1.31 -11.68 -7.37
CA SER A 246 -1.77 -12.30 -8.63
C SER A 246 -0.67 -12.46 -9.68
N PHE A 247 0.47 -11.74 -9.56
CA PHE A 247 1.61 -11.81 -10.47
C PHE A 247 2.84 -12.53 -9.88
N ASN A 248 2.68 -13.27 -8.77
CA ASN A 248 3.79 -13.97 -8.14
C ASN A 248 4.45 -15.01 -9.06
N GLU A 249 3.66 -15.72 -9.88
CA GLU A 249 4.20 -16.69 -10.85
C GLU A 249 4.91 -15.99 -12.00
N ASP A 250 4.35 -14.91 -12.56
CA ASP A 250 5.00 -14.13 -13.62
C ASP A 250 6.34 -13.55 -13.15
N LEU A 251 6.41 -13.12 -11.88
CA LEU A 251 7.64 -12.65 -11.27
C LEU A 251 8.66 -13.79 -11.14
N ASN A 252 8.24 -14.98 -10.69
CA ASN A 252 9.09 -16.17 -10.60
C ASN A 252 9.57 -16.64 -11.97
N ASP A 253 8.74 -16.52 -13.03
CA ASP A 253 9.11 -16.81 -14.40
C ASP A 253 10.15 -15.81 -14.96
N ALA A 254 10.05 -14.53 -14.61
CA ALA A 254 11.06 -13.54 -14.93
C ALA A 254 12.44 -13.94 -14.32
N PHE A 255 12.47 -14.39 -13.07
CA PHE A 255 13.68 -14.89 -12.42
C PHE A 255 14.19 -16.20 -13.02
N ALA A 256 13.30 -17.09 -13.45
CA ALA A 256 13.69 -18.30 -14.20
C ALA A 256 14.42 -17.93 -15.48
N LYS A 257 13.94 -16.91 -16.20
CA LYS A 257 14.58 -16.41 -17.41
C LYS A 257 15.95 -15.77 -17.10
N PHE A 258 16.06 -14.91 -16.10
CA PHE A 258 17.33 -14.32 -15.68
C PHE A 258 18.38 -15.39 -15.35
N LYS A 259 17.96 -16.43 -14.62
CA LYS A 259 18.81 -17.58 -14.30
C LYS A 259 19.26 -18.35 -15.54
N ALA A 260 18.34 -18.59 -16.49
CA ALA A 260 18.66 -19.26 -17.76
C ALA A 260 19.60 -18.43 -18.64
N ASP A 261 19.46 -17.10 -18.62
CA ASP A 261 20.34 -16.17 -19.33
C ASP A 261 21.74 -16.04 -18.67
N GLY A 262 21.91 -16.59 -17.46
CA GLY A 262 23.17 -16.59 -16.70
C GLY A 262 23.41 -15.25 -15.98
N ALA A 263 22.39 -14.55 -15.54
CA ALA A 263 22.52 -13.31 -14.79
C ALA A 263 23.23 -13.57 -13.45
N THR A 264 24.23 -12.75 -13.14
CA THR A 264 25.02 -12.78 -11.90
C THR A 264 24.94 -11.49 -11.11
N GLU A 265 24.26 -10.48 -11.64
CA GLU A 265 23.96 -9.19 -11.01
C GLU A 265 22.50 -8.85 -11.27
N LEU A 266 21.92 -8.02 -10.40
CA LEU A 266 20.55 -7.53 -10.54
C LEU A 266 20.51 -6.02 -10.29
N VAL A 267 19.83 -5.30 -11.18
CA VAL A 267 19.29 -3.96 -10.92
C VAL A 267 17.78 -4.10 -10.77
N LEU A 268 17.30 -3.88 -9.56
CA LEU A 268 15.87 -3.84 -9.20
C LEU A 268 15.41 -2.39 -9.19
N ASP A 269 14.59 -2.02 -10.15
CA ASP A 269 14.07 -0.67 -10.32
C ASP A 269 12.66 -0.58 -9.73
N MET A 270 12.55 0.08 -8.60
CA MET A 270 11.31 0.30 -7.86
C MET A 270 11.00 1.79 -7.68
N ARG A 271 11.59 2.68 -8.53
CA ARG A 271 11.48 4.14 -8.37
C ARG A 271 10.06 4.69 -8.27
N TYR A 272 9.06 3.98 -8.82
CA TYR A 272 7.64 4.38 -8.78
C TYR A 272 6.78 3.34 -8.06
N ASN A 273 7.37 2.47 -7.24
CA ASN A 273 6.67 1.38 -6.59
C ASN A 273 6.20 1.77 -5.17
N PRO A 274 4.90 2.03 -4.96
CA PRO A 274 4.38 2.46 -3.67
C PRO A 274 4.17 1.31 -2.67
N GLY A 275 4.49 0.06 -3.05
CA GLY A 275 4.36 -1.10 -2.17
C GLY A 275 3.28 -2.10 -2.57
N GLY A 276 2.62 -2.71 -1.59
CA GLY A 276 1.57 -3.72 -1.74
C GLY A 276 1.72 -4.91 -0.79
N SER A 277 1.60 -6.14 -1.29
CA SER A 277 1.62 -7.40 -0.55
C SER A 277 2.94 -7.66 0.18
N VAL A 278 2.86 -7.89 1.49
CA VAL A 278 3.99 -8.34 2.31
C VAL A 278 4.53 -9.68 1.84
N ASN A 279 3.64 -10.63 1.49
CA ASN A 279 4.09 -11.94 1.01
C ASN A 279 4.80 -11.86 -0.34
N THR A 280 4.32 -11.03 -1.27
CA THR A 280 5.02 -10.82 -2.56
C THR A 280 6.42 -10.23 -2.36
N SER A 281 6.61 -9.30 -1.40
CA SER A 281 7.94 -8.79 -1.06
C SER A 281 8.88 -9.89 -0.55
N ARG A 282 8.37 -10.79 0.30
CA ARG A 282 9.09 -11.98 0.78
C ARG A 282 9.51 -12.92 -0.35
N LEU A 283 8.60 -13.16 -1.31
CA LEU A 283 8.89 -13.99 -2.48
C LEU A 283 9.97 -13.36 -3.37
N LEU A 284 9.88 -12.06 -3.65
CA LEU A 284 10.90 -11.34 -4.42
C LEU A 284 12.26 -11.37 -3.71
N ALA A 285 12.29 -11.12 -2.41
CA ALA A 285 13.52 -11.21 -1.62
C ALA A 285 14.14 -12.62 -1.68
N SER A 286 13.30 -13.69 -1.67
CA SER A 286 13.74 -15.07 -1.81
C SER A 286 14.28 -15.38 -3.23
N MET A 287 13.69 -14.81 -4.26
CA MET A 287 14.19 -14.91 -5.65
C MET A 287 15.56 -14.23 -5.80
N ILE A 288 15.85 -13.22 -5.00
CA ILE A 288 17.12 -12.49 -5.01
C ILE A 288 18.19 -13.22 -4.21
N TYR A 289 17.96 -13.39 -2.91
CA TYR A 289 18.94 -13.89 -1.94
C TYR A 289 19.06 -15.41 -1.94
N GLY A 290 17.96 -16.13 -1.74
CA GLY A 290 18.00 -17.58 -1.58
C GLY A 290 16.72 -18.15 -0.98
N THR A 291 16.65 -19.49 -0.99
CA THR A 291 15.45 -20.23 -0.59
C THR A 291 15.62 -20.97 0.75
N ASN A 292 16.51 -20.49 1.62
CA ASN A 292 16.71 -21.06 2.95
C ASN A 292 15.57 -20.66 3.89
N THR A 293 14.65 -21.58 4.12
CA THR A 293 13.48 -21.35 4.98
C THR A 293 13.81 -21.31 6.49
N SER A 294 15.09 -21.34 6.87
CA SER A 294 15.54 -21.12 8.25
C SER A 294 16.02 -19.68 8.49
N ASP A 295 16.24 -18.91 7.41
CA ASP A 295 16.63 -17.51 7.51
C ASP A 295 15.39 -16.64 7.67
N VAL A 296 15.43 -15.78 8.67
CA VAL A 296 14.31 -14.86 8.98
C VAL A 296 14.27 -13.75 7.93
N TYR A 297 13.15 -13.59 7.25
CA TYR A 297 12.93 -12.42 6.39
C TYR A 297 12.55 -11.20 7.22
N ILE A 298 11.45 -11.31 8.00
CA ILE A 298 10.96 -10.25 8.89
C ILE A 298 10.33 -10.83 10.15
N LYS A 299 10.21 -10.00 11.19
CA LYS A 299 9.38 -10.21 12.36
C LYS A 299 8.35 -9.11 12.48
N GLN A 300 7.12 -9.49 12.81
CA GLN A 300 6.00 -8.58 12.95
C GLN A 300 5.82 -8.15 14.40
N ARG A 301 5.47 -6.88 14.59
CA ARG A 301 5.07 -6.29 15.87
C ARG A 301 3.69 -5.69 15.72
N TRP A 302 2.78 -6.11 16.56
CA TRP A 302 1.38 -5.68 16.62
C TRP A 302 1.12 -4.84 17.87
N ASN A 303 -0.10 -4.32 18.04
CA ASN A 303 -0.49 -3.75 19.33
C ASN A 303 -0.44 -4.81 20.44
N ALA A 304 -0.47 -4.37 21.71
CA ALA A 304 -0.25 -5.28 22.85
C ALA A 304 -1.30 -6.40 22.96
N LYS A 305 -2.56 -6.14 22.57
CA LYS A 305 -3.65 -7.11 22.60
C LYS A 305 -3.38 -8.25 21.63
N ILE A 306 -3.14 -7.91 20.39
CA ILE A 306 -2.95 -8.87 19.29
C ILE A 306 -1.58 -9.56 19.40
N GLN A 307 -0.54 -8.85 19.84
CA GLN A 307 0.79 -9.41 20.05
C GLN A 307 0.79 -10.56 21.05
N ALA A 308 -0.07 -10.50 22.09
CA ALA A 308 -0.16 -11.53 23.12
C ALA A 308 -0.82 -12.83 22.61
N GLU A 309 -1.67 -12.73 21.60
CA GLU A 309 -2.43 -13.85 21.03
C GLU A 309 -1.68 -14.63 19.96
N PHE A 310 -0.69 -13.98 19.32
CA PHE A 310 0.03 -14.59 18.21
C PHE A 310 1.28 -15.34 18.67
N SER A 311 1.48 -16.54 18.13
CA SER A 311 2.70 -17.30 18.38
C SER A 311 3.93 -16.68 17.68
N ASP A 312 5.13 -16.92 18.22
CA ASP A 312 6.38 -16.50 17.58
C ASP A 312 6.50 -17.02 16.14
N GLU A 313 5.96 -18.22 15.85
CA GLU A 313 5.94 -18.82 14.51
C GLU A 313 5.06 -17.98 13.56
N PHE A 314 3.91 -17.50 14.01
CA PHE A 314 3.03 -16.63 13.22
C PHE A 314 3.66 -15.26 13.00
N LEU A 315 4.32 -14.70 14.01
CA LEU A 315 4.96 -13.39 13.98
C LEU A 315 6.25 -13.34 13.17
N THR A 316 6.79 -14.50 12.74
CA THR A 316 8.06 -14.55 12.02
C THR A 316 7.84 -15.10 10.61
N ASP A 317 8.19 -14.30 9.62
CA ASP A 317 8.22 -14.73 8.23
C ASP A 317 9.65 -15.05 7.83
N TYR A 318 9.85 -16.27 7.29
CA TYR A 318 11.14 -16.75 6.79
C TYR A 318 11.19 -16.62 5.27
N PHE A 319 12.39 -16.63 4.68
CA PHE A 319 12.52 -16.74 3.23
C PHE A 319 11.77 -17.97 2.71
N ALA A 320 11.24 -17.85 1.49
CA ALA A 320 10.41 -18.89 0.91
C ALA A 320 11.20 -19.77 -0.08
N ASN A 321 10.77 -21.02 -0.23
CA ASN A 321 11.28 -21.93 -1.26
C ASN A 321 10.24 -22.22 -2.35
N SER A 322 9.00 -21.72 -2.18
CA SER A 322 7.88 -21.89 -3.09
C SER A 322 7.03 -20.60 -3.11
N THR A 323 6.44 -20.31 -4.25
CA THR A 323 5.39 -19.28 -4.41
C THR A 323 4.03 -19.76 -3.86
N GLY A 324 3.90 -21.03 -3.57
CA GLY A 324 2.67 -21.75 -3.31
C GLY A 324 2.25 -22.64 -4.48
N ALA A 325 2.49 -22.21 -5.71
CA ALA A 325 2.21 -22.98 -6.93
C ALA A 325 3.47 -23.63 -7.51
N SER A 326 4.64 -22.96 -7.46
CA SER A 326 5.89 -23.46 -8.02
C SER A 326 7.08 -23.25 -7.07
N ALA A 327 8.20 -23.93 -7.36
CA ALA A 327 9.47 -23.68 -6.66
C ALA A 327 10.06 -22.32 -7.07
N ILE A 328 10.66 -21.61 -6.13
CA ILE A 328 11.29 -20.32 -6.38
C ILE A 328 12.56 -20.46 -7.22
N ASN A 329 12.66 -19.65 -8.25
CA ASN A 329 13.86 -19.47 -9.08
C ASN A 329 14.75 -18.38 -8.46
N SER A 330 15.67 -18.78 -7.59
CA SER A 330 16.59 -17.84 -6.96
C SER A 330 17.85 -17.62 -7.77
N LEU A 331 18.33 -16.37 -7.83
CA LEU A 331 19.63 -15.99 -8.37
C LEU A 331 20.76 -16.19 -7.36
N ASN A 332 20.47 -16.33 -6.06
CA ASN A 332 21.39 -16.47 -4.94
C ASN A 332 22.50 -15.40 -4.95
N LEU A 333 22.08 -14.14 -5.02
CA LEU A 333 22.99 -13.01 -5.10
C LEU A 333 23.55 -12.64 -3.73
N SER A 334 24.80 -12.12 -3.72
CA SER A 334 25.42 -11.54 -2.51
C SER A 334 25.36 -10.02 -2.47
N ARG A 335 24.85 -9.40 -3.54
CA ARG A 335 24.55 -7.95 -3.63
C ARG A 335 23.46 -7.70 -4.65
N ILE A 336 22.78 -6.56 -4.49
CA ILE A 336 21.86 -6.01 -5.49
C ILE A 336 22.04 -4.50 -5.62
N PHE A 337 21.63 -3.95 -6.76
CA PHE A 337 21.49 -2.53 -6.97
C PHE A 337 20.00 -2.20 -7.04
N VAL A 338 19.54 -1.31 -6.18
CA VAL A 338 18.15 -0.90 -6.14
C VAL A 338 18.06 0.55 -6.59
N ILE A 339 17.18 0.81 -7.57
CA ILE A 339 16.80 2.17 -7.94
C ILE A 339 15.49 2.48 -7.21
N ALA A 340 15.54 3.48 -6.31
CA ALA A 340 14.38 3.89 -5.52
C ALA A 340 14.38 5.42 -5.31
N THR A 341 13.19 5.99 -5.14
CA THR A 341 12.95 7.43 -4.99
C THR A 341 11.95 7.71 -3.86
N GLY A 342 11.54 8.95 -3.68
CA GLY A 342 10.48 9.33 -2.75
C GLY A 342 9.10 8.67 -3.03
N ASP A 343 8.89 8.16 -4.26
CA ASP A 343 7.70 7.38 -4.62
C ASP A 343 7.83 5.87 -4.27
N SER A 344 9.03 5.42 -3.85
CA SER A 344 9.25 4.05 -3.37
C SER A 344 8.86 3.95 -1.90
N ALA A 345 7.88 3.09 -1.61
CA ALA A 345 7.31 2.99 -0.27
C ALA A 345 7.06 1.54 0.17
N SER A 346 6.96 1.32 1.49
CA SER A 346 6.22 0.19 2.03
C SER A 346 6.87 -1.17 1.68
N ALA A 347 6.23 -2.05 0.89
CA ALA A 347 6.80 -3.34 0.47
C ALA A 347 8.10 -3.20 -0.34
N SER A 348 8.33 -2.07 -1.03
CA SER A 348 9.60 -1.78 -1.69
C SER A 348 10.72 -1.57 -0.67
N GLU A 349 10.45 -0.79 0.37
CA GLU A 349 11.39 -0.58 1.49
C GLU A 349 11.59 -1.87 2.30
N LEU A 350 10.52 -2.67 2.43
CA LEU A 350 10.58 -3.96 3.12
C LEU A 350 11.52 -4.96 2.41
N VAL A 351 11.55 -4.99 1.08
CA VAL A 351 12.52 -5.81 0.33
C VAL A 351 13.95 -5.37 0.65
N MET A 352 14.21 -4.07 0.64
CA MET A 352 15.54 -3.52 0.95
C MET A 352 15.94 -3.87 2.39
N ASN A 353 15.08 -3.56 3.35
CA ASN A 353 15.33 -3.82 4.78
C ASN A 353 15.46 -5.31 5.10
N GLY A 354 14.62 -6.18 4.52
CA GLY A 354 14.66 -7.62 4.77
C GLY A 354 15.88 -8.32 4.17
N LEU A 355 16.48 -7.75 3.12
CA LEU A 355 17.68 -8.27 2.48
C LEU A 355 18.98 -7.78 3.14
N ASP A 356 18.97 -6.59 3.75
CA ASP A 356 20.15 -5.93 4.30
C ASP A 356 20.98 -6.79 5.28
N PRO A 357 20.38 -7.62 6.18
CA PRO A 357 21.14 -8.51 7.05
C PRO A 357 21.95 -9.60 6.32
N TYR A 358 21.65 -9.88 5.04
CA TYR A 358 22.15 -11.04 4.32
C TYR A 358 23.02 -10.71 3.13
N ILE A 359 22.74 -9.63 2.43
CA ILE A 359 23.46 -9.22 1.21
C ILE A 359 23.70 -7.72 1.20
N ASN A 360 24.63 -7.28 0.37
CA ASN A 360 24.86 -5.85 0.20
C ASN A 360 23.77 -5.24 -0.71
N VAL A 361 22.91 -4.41 -0.16
CA VAL A 361 21.88 -3.63 -0.87
C VAL A 361 22.47 -2.27 -1.20
N ILE A 362 22.63 -1.95 -2.47
CA ILE A 362 23.21 -0.66 -2.94
C ILE A 362 22.06 0.16 -3.50
N HIS A 363 21.61 1.16 -2.77
CA HIS A 363 20.52 2.04 -3.15
C HIS A 363 21.05 3.23 -3.97
N ILE A 364 20.47 3.43 -5.16
CA ILE A 364 20.73 4.54 -6.07
C ILE A 364 19.42 5.31 -6.25
N GLY A 365 19.46 6.61 -6.08
CA GLY A 365 18.27 7.44 -6.25
C GLY A 365 18.10 8.47 -5.15
N GLU A 366 16.94 8.50 -4.54
CA GLU A 366 16.56 9.44 -3.50
C GLU A 366 16.12 8.70 -2.23
N THR A 367 16.04 9.43 -1.11
CA THR A 367 15.46 8.87 0.13
C THR A 367 14.03 8.41 -0.14
N THR A 368 13.71 7.18 0.30
CA THR A 368 12.38 6.59 0.11
C THR A 368 11.31 7.22 1.01
N ARG A 369 10.05 6.82 0.88
CA ARG A 369 8.89 7.41 1.58
C ARG A 369 8.93 7.26 3.10
N GLY A 370 9.46 6.16 3.62
CA GLY A 370 9.53 5.90 5.06
C GLY A 370 8.24 5.30 5.64
N LYS A 371 7.76 4.20 5.06
CA LYS A 371 6.61 3.45 5.58
C LYS A 371 6.99 2.05 6.00
N ASN A 372 7.04 1.81 7.31
CA ASN A 372 7.37 0.53 7.90
C ASN A 372 6.12 -0.27 8.33
N GLU A 373 5.02 0.42 8.56
CA GLU A 373 3.81 -0.18 9.11
C GLU A 373 3.01 -0.90 8.02
N PHE A 374 2.39 -2.01 8.43
CA PHE A 374 1.47 -2.76 7.58
C PHE A 374 0.04 -2.66 8.09
N SER A 375 -0.90 -2.88 7.19
CA SER A 375 -2.34 -2.85 7.43
C SER A 375 -3.00 -4.18 7.14
N ILE A 376 -4.25 -4.31 7.56
CA ILE A 376 -5.20 -5.36 7.15
C ILE A 376 -6.51 -4.70 6.72
N THR A 377 -7.27 -5.37 5.87
CA THR A 377 -8.59 -4.88 5.48
C THR A 377 -9.63 -5.29 6.52
N LEU A 378 -10.34 -4.30 7.06
CA LEU A 378 -11.42 -4.49 8.02
C LEU A 378 -12.76 -4.07 7.43
N VAL A 379 -13.80 -4.86 7.71
CA VAL A 379 -15.19 -4.64 7.29
C VAL A 379 -16.14 -4.95 8.45
N ASP A 380 -17.38 -4.53 8.37
CA ASP A 380 -18.36 -4.72 9.44
C ASP A 380 -18.90 -6.17 9.49
N ASP A 381 -18.02 -7.11 9.86
CA ASP A 381 -18.33 -8.51 10.21
C ASP A 381 -17.75 -8.82 11.60
N SER A 382 -18.49 -8.52 12.64
CA SER A 382 -18.06 -8.70 14.04
C SER A 382 -17.80 -10.17 14.41
N GLU A 383 -18.47 -11.12 13.75
CA GLU A 383 -18.24 -12.56 13.95
C GLU A 383 -16.88 -13.03 13.43
N ASN A 384 -16.23 -12.24 12.57
CA ASN A 384 -14.87 -12.49 12.05
C ASN A 384 -13.86 -11.47 12.59
N ASN A 385 -14.10 -10.89 13.76
CA ASN A 385 -13.26 -9.85 14.34
C ASN A 385 -13.01 -8.68 13.36
N PHE A 386 -14.00 -8.36 12.55
CA PHE A 386 -13.94 -7.34 11.47
C PHE A 386 -12.97 -7.61 10.33
N ILE A 387 -12.23 -8.71 10.31
CA ILE A 387 -11.29 -9.03 9.22
C ILE A 387 -12.08 -9.36 7.96
N TYR A 388 -11.74 -8.69 6.86
CA TYR A 388 -12.32 -9.04 5.56
C TYR A 388 -11.93 -10.47 5.15
N ASN A 389 -12.94 -11.20 4.69
CA ASN A 389 -12.78 -12.52 4.08
C ASN A 389 -13.81 -12.67 2.95
N SER A 390 -13.35 -12.94 1.73
CA SER A 390 -14.22 -13.10 0.55
C SER A 390 -15.27 -14.20 0.69
N ASP A 391 -14.97 -15.26 1.46
CA ASP A 391 -15.94 -16.35 1.70
C ASP A 391 -17.07 -15.92 2.68
N ARG A 392 -16.95 -14.75 3.30
CA ARG A 392 -17.87 -14.22 4.31
C ARG A 392 -18.58 -12.93 3.92
N GLU A 393 -18.47 -12.48 2.69
CA GLU A 393 -19.09 -11.22 2.24
C GLU A 393 -20.60 -11.15 2.55
N GLY A 394 -21.30 -12.29 2.54
CA GLY A 394 -22.71 -12.36 2.93
C GLY A 394 -23.00 -12.10 4.42
N ASN A 395 -21.97 -12.04 5.27
CA ASN A 395 -22.07 -11.77 6.71
C ASN A 395 -21.79 -10.29 7.06
N ILE A 396 -21.22 -9.54 6.10
CA ILE A 396 -20.95 -8.10 6.28
C ILE A 396 -22.27 -7.37 6.46
N ASN A 397 -22.31 -6.44 7.41
CA ASN A 397 -23.50 -5.63 7.69
C ASN A 397 -23.94 -4.85 6.44
N SER A 398 -25.11 -5.21 5.90
CA SER A 398 -25.61 -4.62 4.65
C SER A 398 -25.99 -3.13 4.75
N GLN A 399 -25.98 -2.56 5.96
CA GLN A 399 -26.22 -1.12 6.20
C GLN A 399 -24.91 -0.32 6.30
N ASN A 400 -23.77 -0.99 6.19
CA ASN A 400 -22.46 -0.37 6.33
C ASN A 400 -21.50 -0.88 5.25
N SER A 401 -21.17 -0.02 4.29
CA SER A 401 -20.25 -0.34 3.19
C SER A 401 -18.79 0.09 3.45
N TRP A 402 -18.50 0.69 4.59
CA TRP A 402 -17.15 1.17 4.89
C TRP A 402 -16.15 0.02 5.00
N GLY A 403 -15.01 0.20 4.30
CA GLY A 403 -13.80 -0.60 4.47
C GLY A 403 -12.71 0.22 5.15
N LEU A 404 -11.99 -0.38 6.10
CA LEU A 404 -10.89 0.29 6.79
C LEU A 404 -9.57 -0.38 6.44
N GLN A 405 -8.52 0.42 6.40
CA GLN A 405 -7.14 -0.02 6.21
C GLN A 405 -6.26 0.63 7.30
N PRO A 406 -6.49 0.31 8.59
CA PRO A 406 -5.67 0.84 9.65
C PRO A 406 -4.28 0.24 9.63
N LEU A 407 -3.29 1.00 10.08
CA LEU A 407 -2.00 0.44 10.43
C LEU A 407 -2.17 -0.44 11.69
N VAL A 408 -1.83 -1.72 11.59
CA VAL A 408 -2.04 -2.69 12.68
C VAL A 408 -0.74 -3.22 13.28
N GLY A 409 0.39 -2.94 12.62
CA GLY A 409 1.70 -3.36 13.09
C GLY A 409 2.83 -2.83 12.24
N ARG A 410 4.05 -3.19 12.61
CA ARG A 410 5.28 -2.88 11.88
C ARG A 410 6.17 -4.09 11.70
N ASN A 411 7.11 -4.01 10.77
CA ASN A 411 8.08 -5.05 10.47
C ASN A 411 9.47 -4.72 11.01
N GLU A 412 10.17 -5.74 11.50
CA GLU A 412 11.59 -5.70 11.88
C GLU A 412 12.35 -6.69 11.00
N ASN A 413 13.55 -6.37 10.53
CA ASN A 413 14.39 -7.33 9.82
C ASN A 413 15.04 -8.35 10.79
N ALA A 414 15.88 -9.25 10.28
CA ALA A 414 16.52 -10.29 11.09
C ALA A 414 17.41 -9.71 12.21
N ASP A 415 18.00 -8.53 12.03
CA ASP A 415 18.82 -7.80 13.01
C ASP A 415 18.00 -6.93 13.96
N GLY A 416 16.67 -6.88 13.79
CA GLY A 416 15.74 -6.09 14.60
C GLY A 416 15.62 -4.62 14.16
N PHE A 417 16.15 -4.26 12.99
CA PHE A 417 16.02 -2.90 12.47
C PHE A 417 14.63 -2.66 11.87
N TYR A 418 14.01 -1.54 12.26
CA TYR A 418 12.69 -1.12 11.84
C TYR A 418 12.54 0.40 11.66
N ASP A 419 13.49 1.18 12.14
CA ASP A 419 13.34 2.64 12.23
C ASP A 419 13.80 3.32 10.95
N TYR A 420 12.95 3.25 9.93
CA TYR A 420 13.11 3.99 8.68
C TYR A 420 11.90 4.86 8.34
N THR A 421 11.22 5.39 9.35
CA THR A 421 10.06 6.29 9.17
C THR A 421 10.38 7.59 8.44
N SER A 422 11.67 7.95 8.36
CA SER A 422 12.19 9.07 7.55
C SER A 422 12.68 8.63 6.16
N GLY A 423 12.40 7.38 5.76
CA GLY A 423 12.89 6.77 4.52
C GLY A 423 14.27 6.12 4.67
N LEU A 424 14.58 5.25 3.70
CA LEU A 424 15.91 4.67 3.52
C LEU A 424 16.72 5.61 2.63
N SER A 425 17.84 6.11 3.13
CA SER A 425 18.70 7.01 2.38
C SER A 425 19.55 6.25 1.35
N PRO A 426 19.79 6.79 0.15
CA PRO A 426 20.62 6.14 -0.86
C PRO A 426 22.10 6.18 -0.50
N GLU A 427 22.87 5.13 -0.88
CA GLU A 427 24.33 5.16 -0.91
C GLU A 427 24.85 6.02 -2.07
N ILE A 428 24.08 6.13 -3.13
CA ILE A 428 24.39 6.91 -4.32
C ILE A 428 23.21 7.82 -4.62
N GLU A 429 23.31 9.08 -4.18
CA GLU A 429 22.29 10.10 -4.43
C GLU A 429 22.28 10.49 -5.91
N LEU A 430 21.14 10.34 -6.57
CA LEU A 430 20.91 10.73 -7.96
C LEU A 430 19.40 10.86 -8.20
N SER A 431 18.92 12.07 -8.41
CA SER A 431 17.54 12.36 -8.79
C SER A 431 17.30 12.10 -10.28
N GLU A 432 16.05 11.82 -10.64
CA GLU A 432 15.64 11.89 -12.05
C GLU A 432 15.73 13.33 -12.55
N ASP A 433 16.14 13.50 -13.81
CA ASP A 433 16.21 14.81 -14.46
C ASP A 433 15.06 14.95 -15.45
N LEU A 434 14.17 15.90 -15.21
CA LEU A 434 13.03 16.20 -16.08
C LEU A 434 13.43 16.56 -17.51
N THR A 435 14.66 17.07 -17.70
CA THR A 435 15.21 17.36 -19.04
C THR A 435 15.74 16.11 -19.74
N ASN A 436 15.94 14.99 -18.99
CA ASN A 436 16.53 13.76 -19.48
C ASN A 436 16.07 12.53 -18.70
N LEU A 437 14.77 12.23 -18.70
CA LEU A 437 14.24 11.03 -18.04
C LEU A 437 14.66 9.72 -18.71
N GLY A 438 15.13 9.76 -19.95
CA GLY A 438 15.57 8.59 -20.69
C GLY A 438 14.46 7.57 -21.01
N VAL A 439 14.85 6.40 -21.49
CA VAL A 439 13.96 5.27 -21.79
C VAL A 439 14.18 4.17 -20.75
N LEU A 440 13.12 3.80 -20.02
CA LEU A 440 13.18 2.79 -18.96
C LEU A 440 13.76 1.47 -19.49
N GLY A 441 14.80 0.98 -18.80
CA GLY A 441 15.55 -0.19 -19.15
C GLY A 441 16.55 -0.02 -20.31
N ASP A 442 16.70 1.16 -20.91
CA ASP A 442 17.83 1.43 -21.82
C ASP A 442 19.11 1.64 -21.00
N VAL A 443 20.24 1.11 -21.49
CA VAL A 443 21.54 1.21 -20.81
C VAL A 443 22.03 2.66 -20.65
N ASN A 444 21.46 3.61 -21.37
CA ASN A 444 21.77 5.03 -21.30
C ASN A 444 20.75 5.81 -20.43
N GLU A 445 19.72 5.15 -19.89
CA GLU A 445 18.82 5.80 -18.93
C GLU A 445 19.64 6.18 -17.67
N PRO A 446 19.57 7.42 -17.16
CA PRO A 446 20.56 7.93 -16.22
C PRO A 446 20.74 7.10 -14.94
N LEU A 447 19.65 6.69 -14.27
CA LEU A 447 19.75 5.91 -13.03
C LEU A 447 20.23 4.48 -13.30
N LEU A 448 19.73 3.85 -14.37
CA LEU A 448 20.22 2.54 -14.79
C LEU A 448 21.70 2.62 -15.23
N ALA A 449 22.08 3.62 -16.00
CA ALA A 449 23.47 3.83 -16.42
C ALA A 449 24.40 3.97 -15.18
N ARG A 450 23.94 4.66 -14.14
CA ARG A 450 24.68 4.79 -12.88
C ARG A 450 24.87 3.43 -12.19
N ALA A 451 23.82 2.60 -12.10
CA ALA A 451 23.91 1.25 -11.56
C ALA A 451 24.88 0.36 -12.39
N LEU A 452 24.78 0.41 -13.72
CA LEU A 452 25.65 -0.36 -14.60
C LEU A 452 27.12 0.09 -14.54
N GLN A 453 27.37 1.37 -14.27
CA GLN A 453 28.71 1.89 -14.02
C GLN A 453 29.31 1.28 -12.74
N GLU A 454 28.56 1.21 -11.66
CA GLU A 454 29.00 0.59 -10.40
C GLU A 454 29.26 -0.92 -10.58
N ILE A 455 28.39 -1.62 -11.31
CA ILE A 455 28.57 -3.06 -11.62
C ILE A 455 29.85 -3.30 -12.40
N SER A 456 30.10 -2.49 -13.41
CA SER A 456 31.25 -2.68 -14.32
C SER A 456 32.57 -2.19 -13.73
N GLY A 457 32.57 -1.39 -12.68
CA GLY A 457 33.76 -0.71 -12.15
C GLY A 457 34.39 0.25 -13.16
N ALA A 458 33.64 0.65 -14.19
CA ALA A 458 34.15 1.48 -15.27
C ALA A 458 34.42 2.91 -14.79
N SER A 459 35.66 3.38 -14.96
CA SER A 459 36.05 4.76 -14.65
C SER A 459 35.62 5.74 -15.77
N ALA A 460 34.69 5.35 -16.65
CA ALA A 460 34.20 6.22 -17.70
C ALA A 460 33.50 7.44 -17.05
N LYS A 461 33.88 8.63 -17.53
CA LYS A 461 33.30 9.89 -17.06
C LYS A 461 31.95 10.08 -17.75
N ILE A 462 30.92 9.39 -17.22
CA ILE A 462 29.52 9.70 -17.56
C ILE A 462 29.15 10.93 -16.74
N ASP A 463 28.52 11.89 -17.38
CA ASP A 463 27.99 13.07 -16.70
C ASP A 463 26.60 12.74 -16.15
N PHE A 464 26.48 12.77 -14.84
CA PHE A 464 25.23 12.57 -14.12
C PHE A 464 24.71 13.88 -13.49
N THR A 465 25.07 15.03 -14.09
CA THR A 465 24.51 16.31 -13.65
C THR A 465 23.01 16.32 -13.89
N VAL A 466 22.24 16.63 -12.85
CA VAL A 466 20.81 16.83 -12.89
C VAL A 466 20.56 18.32 -13.09
N GLU A 467 19.89 18.69 -14.19
CA GLU A 467 19.60 20.09 -14.50
C GLU A 467 18.26 20.54 -13.90
N MET A 468 17.26 19.67 -13.94
CA MET A 468 15.91 19.92 -13.40
C MET A 468 15.42 18.68 -12.64
N PRO A 469 15.63 18.62 -11.31
CA PRO A 469 15.14 17.49 -10.51
C PRO A 469 13.64 17.26 -10.67
N ALA A 470 13.24 15.98 -10.73
CA ALA A 470 11.85 15.58 -10.82
C ALA A 470 11.15 15.66 -9.44
N GLU A 471 11.15 16.86 -8.85
CA GLU A 471 10.48 17.09 -7.56
C GLU A 471 8.96 17.02 -7.73
N SER A 472 8.38 15.93 -7.25
CA SER A 472 6.92 15.71 -7.26
C SER A 472 6.35 15.94 -5.87
N PHE A 473 5.32 16.78 -5.75
CA PHE A 473 4.58 16.89 -4.48
C PHE A 473 3.52 15.79 -4.34
N THR A 474 3.11 15.16 -5.45
CA THR A 474 2.24 13.98 -5.50
C THR A 474 2.37 13.27 -6.85
N SER A 475 1.85 12.05 -6.95
CA SER A 475 1.83 11.27 -8.19
C SER A 475 0.48 10.58 -8.40
N SER A 476 0.20 10.14 -9.64
CA SER A 476 -1.00 9.36 -9.96
C SER A 476 -1.14 8.10 -9.10
N ARG A 477 -0.02 7.54 -8.65
CA ARG A 477 0.05 6.32 -7.84
C ARG A 477 -0.59 6.48 -6.45
N LEU A 478 -0.57 7.68 -5.88
CA LEU A 478 -1.11 7.99 -4.57
C LEU A 478 -2.63 8.28 -4.57
N HIS A 479 -3.23 8.44 -5.77
CA HIS A 479 -4.65 8.71 -5.95
C HIS A 479 -5.45 7.45 -6.37
N THR A 480 -5.05 6.29 -5.88
CA THR A 480 -5.79 5.03 -5.98
C THR A 480 -6.29 4.62 -4.59
N PRO A 481 -7.36 3.82 -4.46
CA PRO A 481 -7.81 3.36 -3.14
C PRO A 481 -6.74 2.62 -2.34
N LEU A 482 -5.80 1.95 -3.01
CA LEU A 482 -4.68 1.27 -2.35
C LEU A 482 -3.59 2.23 -1.86
N LYS A 483 -3.41 3.38 -2.51
CA LYS A 483 -2.37 4.37 -2.20
C LYS A 483 -0.97 3.73 -2.11
N ASP A 484 -0.17 4.12 -1.13
CA ASP A 484 1.16 3.60 -0.81
C ASP A 484 1.12 2.48 0.26
N ASN A 485 0.05 1.69 0.30
CA ASN A 485 -0.21 0.78 1.39
C ASN A 485 0.60 -0.52 1.30
N MET A 486 1.08 -0.99 2.46
CA MET A 486 1.60 -2.34 2.70
C MET A 486 0.56 -3.14 3.46
N PHE A 487 0.10 -4.24 2.89
CA PHE A 487 -0.93 -5.06 3.52
C PHE A 487 -0.47 -6.49 3.74
N LEU A 488 -0.94 -7.04 4.84
CA LEU A 488 -0.71 -8.43 5.19
C LEU A 488 -1.76 -9.29 4.49
N ASP A 489 -1.31 -10.20 3.64
CA ASP A 489 -2.15 -11.10 2.86
C ASP A 489 -2.04 -12.58 3.29
N LYS A 490 -1.39 -12.86 4.44
CA LYS A 490 -1.46 -14.18 5.07
C LYS A 490 -2.75 -14.32 5.90
N PRO A 491 -3.39 -15.51 5.92
CA PRO A 491 -4.57 -15.74 6.75
C PRO A 491 -4.27 -15.44 8.22
N LEU A 492 -5.12 -14.64 8.86
CA LEU A 492 -5.06 -14.37 10.29
C LEU A 492 -5.76 -15.49 11.08
N PRO A 493 -5.31 -15.80 12.30
CA PRO A 493 -6.02 -16.72 13.18
C PRO A 493 -7.44 -16.21 13.48
N THR A 494 -8.45 -17.08 13.26
CA THR A 494 -9.87 -16.73 13.45
C THR A 494 -10.36 -16.95 14.88
N ASN A 495 -9.61 -17.71 15.68
CA ASN A 495 -9.98 -18.04 17.08
C ASN A 495 -9.09 -17.22 18.02
N LEU A 496 -9.17 -15.91 17.95
CA LEU A 496 -8.53 -15.03 18.93
C LEU A 496 -9.37 -15.02 20.20
N GLU A 497 -8.86 -15.59 21.29
CA GLU A 497 -9.44 -15.44 22.62
C GLU A 497 -8.92 -14.10 23.17
N LEU A 498 -9.62 -13.02 22.82
CA LEU A 498 -9.26 -11.68 23.25
C LEU A 498 -9.82 -11.45 24.66
N GLU A 499 -8.93 -11.42 25.69
CA GLU A 499 -9.26 -11.10 27.07
C GLU A 499 -9.58 -9.61 27.30
#